data_46257a6a16014d335c8d9f20cea2de34
#
_entry.id   46257a6a16014d335c8d9f20cea2de34
#
_cell.length_a   1.000
_cell.length_b   1.000
_cell.length_c   1.000
_cell.angle_alpha   90.00
_cell.angle_beta   90.00
_cell.angle_gamma   90.00
#
_symmetry.space_group_name_H-M   'P 1'
#
loop_
_entity.id
_entity.type
_entity.pdbx_description
1 polymer ?
#
loop_
_entity_poly.entity_id
_entity_poly.type
_entity_poly.pdbx_seq_one_letter_code
_entity_poly.pdbx_strand_id
1 'polypeptide(L)'
;LMADAGCIYIGFGPESASAKVLKAIGKGGHTLLNGMTAVNVSGERHEFPLSMVDGIRNASEVGIHSNCTWIMACPTETLEDLKKTVRFIKWQEEFYAQYGTSPDAVNKKMFTMTWYPGTKMIRHERVRKELNRVFGLDFDERFEPICNDKFHKYLMELDDATKVLHGENDEPLNFGDMPTDQFLQARE
;
A
#
# COMPACT_ATOMS: atom_id res chain seq x y z
N LEU A 1 -10.87 23.51 12.92
CA LEU A 1 -12.09 23.27 12.15
C LEU A 1 -12.64 21.86 12.28
N MET A 2 -11.87 20.79 11.92
CA MET A 2 -12.37 19.42 12.00
C MET A 2 -12.63 18.98 13.43
N ALA A 3 -11.68 19.22 14.34
CA ALA A 3 -11.83 18.92 15.77
C ALA A 3 -13.00 19.74 16.39
N ASP A 4 -13.10 21.04 16.09
CA ASP A 4 -14.19 21.90 16.57
C ASP A 4 -15.57 21.44 16.08
N ALA A 5 -15.60 20.76 14.92
CA ALA A 5 -16.82 20.14 14.38
C ALA A 5 -17.10 18.74 14.96
N GLY A 6 -16.33 18.30 15.95
CA GLY A 6 -16.51 17.00 16.61
C GLY A 6 -15.88 15.80 15.89
N CYS A 7 -14.97 16.03 14.94
CA CYS A 7 -14.23 14.95 14.31
C CYS A 7 -13.24 14.36 15.31
N ILE A 8 -13.35 13.07 15.58
CA ILE A 8 -12.49 12.33 16.51
C ILE A 8 -11.59 11.29 15.79
N TYR A 9 -11.83 11.05 14.51
CA TYR A 9 -11.14 10.04 13.73
C TYR A 9 -10.94 10.48 12.27
N ILE A 10 -9.79 10.16 11.69
CA ILE A 10 -9.48 10.33 10.29
C ILE A 10 -8.74 9.11 9.73
N GLY A 11 -9.19 8.62 8.57
CA GLY A 11 -8.50 7.57 7.82
C GLY A 11 -7.59 8.15 6.75
N PHE A 12 -6.32 7.73 6.74
CA PHE A 12 -5.37 8.04 5.69
C PHE A 12 -5.06 6.81 4.85
N GLY A 13 -4.89 6.99 3.55
CA GLY A 13 -4.42 5.95 2.64
C GLY A 13 -2.99 6.22 2.17
N PRO A 14 -1.94 6.13 3.01
CA PRO A 14 -0.56 6.32 2.58
C PRO A 14 -0.06 5.18 1.70
N GLU A 15 -0.60 3.98 1.85
CA GLU A 15 -0.32 2.72 1.15
C GLU A 15 1.11 2.19 1.35
N SER A 16 2.14 3.04 1.31
CA SER A 16 3.55 2.70 1.54
C SER A 16 4.32 3.90 2.10
N ALA A 17 5.36 3.66 2.88
CA ALA A 17 6.30 4.68 3.31
C ALA A 17 7.54 4.80 2.39
N SER A 18 7.63 3.97 1.34
CA SER A 18 8.69 4.06 0.34
C SER A 18 8.36 5.07 -0.76
N ALA A 19 9.20 6.09 -0.93
CA ALA A 19 9.06 7.07 -2.00
C ALA A 19 9.07 6.43 -3.40
N LYS A 20 9.84 5.35 -3.57
CA LYS A 20 9.90 4.60 -4.83
C LYS A 20 8.55 3.93 -5.13
N VAL A 21 7.98 3.25 -4.15
CA VAL A 21 6.68 2.56 -4.28
C VAL A 21 5.57 3.57 -4.49
N LEU A 22 5.52 4.66 -3.72
CA LEU A 22 4.53 5.73 -3.88
C LEU A 22 4.54 6.33 -5.30
N LYS A 23 5.71 6.52 -5.90
CA LYS A 23 5.81 6.95 -7.30
C LYS A 23 5.25 5.91 -8.26
N ALA A 24 5.57 4.63 -8.05
CA ALA A 24 5.11 3.53 -8.91
C ALA A 24 3.58 3.38 -8.91
N ILE A 25 2.93 3.54 -7.76
CA ILE A 25 1.47 3.45 -7.64
C ILE A 25 0.73 4.78 -7.93
N GLY A 26 1.46 5.82 -8.34
CA GLY A 26 0.87 7.11 -8.72
C GLY A 26 0.50 8.03 -7.54
N LYS A 27 0.86 7.70 -6.30
CA LYS A 27 0.62 8.54 -5.11
C LYS A 27 1.76 9.51 -4.78
N GLY A 28 2.89 9.43 -5.49
CA GLY A 28 4.06 10.26 -5.23
C GLY A 28 3.84 11.77 -5.36
N GLY A 29 2.92 12.20 -6.22
CA GLY A 29 2.70 13.61 -6.51
C GLY A 29 2.30 14.45 -5.30
N HIS A 30 1.35 13.99 -4.49
CA HIS A 30 0.92 14.67 -3.26
C HIS A 30 1.78 14.28 -2.06
N THR A 31 2.02 12.98 -1.87
CA THR A 31 2.69 12.47 -0.67
C THR A 31 4.14 12.91 -0.57
N LEU A 32 4.82 13.12 -1.70
CA LEU A 32 6.23 13.51 -1.75
C LEU A 32 6.45 15.01 -2.07
N LEU A 33 5.37 15.78 -2.21
CA LEU A 33 5.46 17.20 -2.62
C LEU A 33 6.33 18.02 -1.67
N ASN A 34 6.21 17.79 -0.37
CA ASN A 34 6.94 18.51 0.67
C ASN A 34 8.25 17.82 1.08
N GLY A 35 8.69 16.83 0.31
CA GLY A 35 9.93 16.11 0.54
C GLY A 35 9.86 15.08 1.66
N MET A 36 11.02 14.83 2.26
CA MET A 36 11.22 13.83 3.31
C MET A 36 11.59 14.50 4.63
N THR A 37 11.24 13.86 5.73
CA THR A 37 11.67 14.29 7.07
C THR A 37 12.28 13.12 7.83
N ALA A 38 13.23 13.43 8.69
CA ALA A 38 13.87 12.43 9.54
C ALA A 38 13.13 12.34 10.88
N VAL A 39 12.87 11.11 11.32
CA VAL A 39 12.32 10.79 12.64
C VAL A 39 13.13 9.67 13.27
N ASN A 40 13.06 9.54 14.59
CA ASN A 40 13.66 8.42 15.30
C ASN A 40 12.63 7.31 15.47
N VAL A 41 13.06 6.07 15.23
CA VAL A 41 12.30 4.85 15.48
C VAL A 41 13.21 3.90 16.25
N SER A 42 12.87 3.56 17.46
CA SER A 42 13.67 2.68 18.35
C SER A 42 15.13 3.12 18.48
N GLY A 43 15.38 4.45 18.49
CA GLY A 43 16.73 5.02 18.61
C GLY A 43 17.48 5.18 17.28
N GLU A 44 16.98 4.71 16.17
CA GLU A 44 17.56 4.85 14.85
C GLU A 44 16.89 5.96 14.03
N ARG A 45 17.67 6.68 13.23
CA ARG A 45 17.17 7.75 12.35
C ARG A 45 16.67 7.17 11.03
N HIS A 46 15.39 7.44 10.70
CA HIS A 46 14.75 7.04 9.45
C HIS A 46 14.13 8.24 8.75
N GLU A 47 14.05 8.19 7.42
CA GLU A 47 13.43 9.24 6.60
C GLU A 47 12.11 8.76 6.01
N PHE A 48 11.05 9.57 6.21
CA PHE A 48 9.71 9.32 5.69
C PHE A 48 9.15 10.56 4.98
N PRO A 49 8.14 10.41 4.11
CA PRO A 49 7.46 11.56 3.50
C PRO A 49 6.95 12.53 4.58
N LEU A 50 7.32 13.80 4.46
CA LEU A 50 6.96 14.83 5.44
C LEU A 50 5.44 14.93 5.60
N SER A 51 4.68 14.88 4.50
CA SER A 51 3.22 14.96 4.53
C SER A 51 2.56 13.83 5.34
N MET A 52 3.15 12.63 5.37
CA MET A 52 2.65 11.50 6.17
C MET A 52 2.90 11.74 7.67
N VAL A 53 4.11 12.19 8.00
CA VAL A 53 4.49 12.49 9.39
C VAL A 53 3.65 13.64 9.93
N ASP A 54 3.54 14.74 9.18
CA ASP A 54 2.77 15.91 9.59
C ASP A 54 1.27 15.65 9.66
N GLY A 55 0.73 14.81 8.74
CA GLY A 55 -0.67 14.43 8.80
C GLY A 55 -1.05 13.76 10.13
N ILE A 56 -0.20 12.85 10.62
CA ILE A 56 -0.40 12.17 11.90
C ILE A 56 -0.19 13.12 13.07
N ARG A 57 0.88 13.92 13.05
CA ARG A 57 1.18 14.89 14.11
C ARG A 57 0.05 15.90 14.27
N ASN A 58 -0.33 16.57 13.19
CA ASN A 58 -1.36 17.62 13.21
C ASN A 58 -2.72 17.08 13.66
N ALA A 59 -3.09 15.86 13.26
CA ALA A 59 -4.32 15.22 13.74
C ALA A 59 -4.25 14.96 15.24
N SER A 60 -3.13 14.40 15.73
CA SER A 60 -2.91 14.10 17.15
C SER A 60 -2.93 15.36 18.02
N GLU A 61 -2.30 16.47 17.58
CA GLU A 61 -2.27 17.74 18.31
C GLU A 61 -3.64 18.34 18.60
N VAL A 62 -4.64 18.03 17.77
CA VAL A 62 -6.03 18.47 17.95
C VAL A 62 -6.96 17.37 18.46
N GLY A 63 -6.40 16.26 18.95
CA GLY A 63 -7.16 15.15 19.53
C GLY A 63 -7.89 14.28 18.51
N ILE A 64 -7.53 14.35 17.22
CA ILE A 64 -8.08 13.48 16.18
C ILE A 64 -7.20 12.22 16.06
N HIS A 65 -7.80 11.05 16.20
CA HIS A 65 -7.12 9.78 15.99
C HIS A 65 -6.91 9.53 14.49
N SER A 66 -5.67 9.23 14.07
CA SER A 66 -5.31 8.89 12.70
C SER A 66 -5.12 7.39 12.53
N ASN A 67 -5.77 6.81 11.55
CA ASN A 67 -5.54 5.43 11.15
C ASN A 67 -5.06 5.38 9.69
N CYS A 68 -4.07 4.53 9.41
CA CYS A 68 -3.46 4.39 8.11
C CYS A 68 -3.79 3.03 7.49
N THR A 69 -4.03 2.99 6.18
CA THR A 69 -4.11 1.75 5.43
C THR A 69 -2.81 1.52 4.67
N TRP A 70 -2.40 0.26 4.60
CA TRP A 70 -1.13 -0.16 4.03
C TRP A 70 -1.35 -1.23 2.98
N ILE A 71 -0.55 -1.19 1.92
CA ILE A 71 -0.62 -2.16 0.82
C ILE A 71 0.77 -2.72 0.57
N MET A 72 0.86 -4.04 0.46
CA MET A 72 2.07 -4.78 0.09
C MET A 72 1.94 -5.38 -1.31
N ALA A 73 3.05 -5.85 -1.86
CA ALA A 73 3.17 -6.37 -3.22
C ALA A 73 2.87 -5.31 -4.30
N CYS A 74 3.13 -4.05 -4.01
CA CYS A 74 3.04 -2.96 -4.99
C CYS A 74 4.13 -3.08 -6.06
N PRO A 75 3.89 -2.60 -7.31
CA PRO A 75 4.93 -2.52 -8.32
C PRO A 75 6.20 -1.86 -7.80
N THR A 76 7.35 -2.45 -8.12
CA THR A 76 8.71 -2.06 -7.69
C THR A 76 9.03 -2.28 -6.20
N GLU A 77 8.09 -2.73 -5.39
CA GLU A 77 8.32 -2.95 -3.96
C GLU A 77 9.28 -4.12 -3.71
N THR A 78 10.33 -3.85 -2.96
CA THR A 78 11.26 -4.86 -2.43
C THR A 78 10.97 -5.10 -0.95
N LEU A 79 11.61 -6.13 -0.36
CA LEU A 79 11.52 -6.38 1.07
C LEU A 79 11.99 -5.17 1.91
N GLU A 80 13.00 -4.43 1.45
CA GLU A 80 13.46 -3.22 2.15
C GLU A 80 12.45 -2.07 2.07
N ASP A 81 11.72 -1.93 0.98
CA ASP A 81 10.63 -0.97 0.88
C ASP A 81 9.48 -1.33 1.85
N LEU A 82 9.14 -2.60 1.95
CA LEU A 82 8.15 -3.10 2.90
C LEU A 82 8.60 -2.87 4.35
N LYS A 83 9.85 -3.21 4.70
CA LYS A 83 10.43 -2.92 6.02
C LYS A 83 10.39 -1.42 6.35
N LYS A 84 10.56 -0.55 5.36
CA LYS A 84 10.43 0.89 5.55
C LYS A 84 9.01 1.26 5.98
N THR A 85 7.99 0.65 5.39
CA THR A 85 6.59 0.83 5.79
C THR A 85 6.35 0.33 7.21
N VAL A 86 6.88 -0.84 7.57
CA VAL A 86 6.80 -1.38 8.95
C VAL A 86 7.47 -0.44 9.97
N ARG A 87 8.64 0.14 9.63
CA ARG A 87 9.30 1.13 10.49
C ARG A 87 8.46 2.39 10.67
N PHE A 88 7.73 2.82 9.65
CA PHE A 88 6.80 3.95 9.77
C PHE A 88 5.63 3.64 10.71
N ILE A 89 5.05 2.44 10.62
CA ILE A 89 4.01 1.97 11.54
C ILE A 89 4.54 2.00 12.98
N LYS A 90 5.75 1.49 13.20
CA LYS A 90 6.40 1.49 14.52
C LYS A 90 6.66 2.92 15.02
N TRP A 91 7.07 3.84 14.13
CA TRP A 91 7.17 5.24 14.49
C TRP A 91 5.83 5.80 14.99
N GLN A 92 4.72 5.48 14.32
CA GLN A 92 3.39 5.94 14.73
C GLN A 92 3.00 5.38 16.11
N GLU A 93 3.32 4.11 16.39
CA GLU A 93 3.10 3.51 17.71
C GLU A 93 3.88 4.24 18.81
N GLU A 94 5.18 4.47 18.59
CA GLU A 94 6.05 5.18 19.53
C GLU A 94 5.61 6.63 19.73
N PHE A 95 5.20 7.30 18.64
CA PHE A 95 4.66 8.65 18.69
C PHE A 95 3.38 8.70 19.53
N TYR A 96 2.43 7.82 19.31
CA TYR A 96 1.18 7.77 20.09
C TYR A 96 1.43 7.47 21.57
N ALA A 97 2.34 6.56 21.90
CA ALA A 97 2.70 6.26 23.27
C ALA A 97 3.23 7.51 24.01
N GLN A 98 3.96 8.39 23.33
CA GLN A 98 4.45 9.64 23.93
C GLN A 98 3.34 10.65 24.25
N TYR A 99 2.23 10.60 23.54
CA TYR A 99 1.08 11.50 23.72
C TYR A 99 -0.07 10.87 24.51
N GLY A 100 0.16 9.71 25.13
CA GLY A 100 -0.85 9.03 25.95
C GLY A 100 -1.94 8.32 25.16
N THR A 101 -1.77 8.16 23.86
CA THR A 101 -2.66 7.33 23.02
C THR A 101 -2.14 5.90 23.02
N SER A 102 -3.06 4.92 23.09
CA SER A 102 -2.65 3.52 23.05
C SER A 102 -1.95 3.16 21.74
N PRO A 103 -0.76 2.54 21.78
CA PRO A 103 -0.11 2.01 20.57
C PRO A 103 -0.97 0.98 19.82
N ASP A 104 -1.87 0.28 20.51
CA ASP A 104 -2.79 -0.70 19.93
C ASP A 104 -3.85 -0.05 19.02
N ALA A 105 -4.01 1.28 19.11
CA ALA A 105 -4.86 2.03 18.22
C ALA A 105 -4.29 2.17 16.78
N VAL A 106 -2.99 1.88 16.58
CA VAL A 106 -2.35 1.93 15.26
C VAL A 106 -2.73 0.70 14.44
N ASN A 107 -3.27 0.93 13.24
CA ASN A 107 -3.57 -0.17 12.32
C ASN A 107 -2.28 -0.77 11.74
N LYS A 108 -2.06 -2.04 12.04
CA LYS A 108 -0.90 -2.81 11.57
C LYS A 108 -1.24 -3.70 10.37
N LYS A 109 -2.52 -3.74 9.98
CA LYS A 109 -2.98 -4.61 8.90
C LYS A 109 -2.52 -4.07 7.56
N MET A 110 -1.85 -4.92 6.79
CA MET A 110 -1.49 -4.67 5.41
C MET A 110 -2.40 -5.46 4.48
N PHE A 111 -2.86 -4.81 3.42
CA PHE A 111 -3.60 -5.44 2.34
C PHE A 111 -2.65 -5.82 1.21
N THR A 112 -2.94 -6.90 0.52
CA THR A 112 -2.24 -7.23 -0.72
C THR A 112 -2.74 -6.32 -1.84
N MET A 113 -1.82 -5.87 -2.69
CA MET A 113 -2.17 -5.05 -3.85
C MET A 113 -3.17 -5.76 -4.74
N THR A 114 -4.23 -5.06 -5.07
CA THR A 114 -5.29 -5.53 -5.95
C THR A 114 -5.17 -4.86 -7.31
N TRP A 115 -5.27 -5.63 -8.39
CA TRP A 115 -5.38 -5.05 -9.70
C TRP A 115 -6.85 -4.76 -10.03
N TYR A 116 -7.09 -3.51 -10.44
CA TYR A 116 -8.36 -3.09 -10.99
C TYR A 116 -8.19 -2.91 -12.51
N PRO A 117 -8.95 -3.64 -13.35
CA PRO A 117 -8.95 -3.45 -14.79
C PRO A 117 -9.17 -1.98 -15.17
N GLY A 118 -8.46 -1.51 -16.19
CA GLY A 118 -8.50 -0.10 -16.63
C GLY A 118 -7.60 0.86 -15.84
N THR A 119 -6.92 0.40 -14.78
CA THR A 119 -5.96 1.24 -14.06
C THR A 119 -4.60 1.31 -14.76
N LYS A 120 -3.89 2.43 -14.54
CA LYS A 120 -2.54 2.63 -15.12
C LYS A 120 -1.48 1.64 -14.60
N MET A 121 -1.79 0.86 -13.58
CA MET A 121 -0.89 -0.19 -13.07
C MET A 121 -0.43 -1.17 -14.14
N ILE A 122 -1.29 -1.44 -15.12
CA ILE A 122 -0.99 -2.33 -16.24
C ILE A 122 0.23 -1.87 -17.07
N ARG A 123 0.64 -0.61 -16.97
CA ARG A 123 1.85 -0.09 -17.61
C ARG A 123 3.15 -0.64 -17.02
N HIS A 124 3.10 -1.13 -15.78
CA HIS A 124 4.23 -1.81 -15.18
C HIS A 124 4.40 -3.21 -15.77
N GLU A 125 5.59 -3.50 -16.28
CA GLU A 125 5.90 -4.79 -16.87
C GLU A 125 5.69 -5.94 -15.87
N ARG A 126 6.04 -5.74 -14.60
CA ARG A 126 5.87 -6.73 -13.54
C ARG A 126 4.39 -7.10 -13.34
N VAL A 127 3.48 -6.13 -13.43
CA VAL A 127 2.03 -6.38 -13.36
C VAL A 127 1.57 -7.26 -14.52
N ARG A 128 1.97 -6.94 -15.75
CA ARG A 128 1.63 -7.75 -16.92
C ARG A 128 2.20 -9.16 -16.85
N LYS A 129 3.46 -9.30 -16.42
CA LYS A 129 4.09 -10.62 -16.22
C LYS A 129 3.33 -11.47 -15.21
N GLU A 130 2.90 -10.88 -14.09
CA GLU A 130 2.16 -11.61 -13.07
C GLU A 130 0.77 -12.02 -13.57
N LEU A 131 0.05 -11.13 -14.25
CA LEU A 131 -1.25 -11.45 -14.83
C LEU A 131 -1.15 -12.49 -15.96
N ASN A 132 -0.07 -12.44 -16.78
CA ASN A 132 0.21 -13.49 -17.76
C ASN A 132 0.51 -14.83 -17.07
N ARG A 133 1.35 -14.83 -16.02
CA ARG A 133 1.70 -16.04 -15.26
C ARG A 133 0.46 -16.74 -14.68
N VAL A 134 -0.44 -15.96 -14.08
CA VAL A 134 -1.58 -16.53 -13.35
C VAL A 134 -2.75 -16.84 -14.29
N PHE A 135 -3.08 -15.93 -15.20
CA PHE A 135 -4.28 -16.03 -16.05
C PHE A 135 -3.98 -16.30 -17.53
N GLY A 136 -2.70 -16.31 -17.94
CA GLY A 136 -2.33 -16.41 -19.35
C GLY A 136 -2.75 -15.19 -20.17
N LEU A 137 -2.88 -14.01 -19.54
CA LEU A 137 -3.28 -12.80 -20.22
C LEU A 137 -2.15 -12.24 -21.08
N ASP A 138 -2.46 -12.01 -22.35
CA ASP A 138 -1.65 -11.19 -23.24
C ASP A 138 -2.15 -9.75 -23.28
N PHE A 139 -1.36 -8.87 -23.87
CA PHE A 139 -1.63 -7.43 -23.89
C PHE A 139 -1.34 -6.87 -25.29
N ASP A 140 -2.18 -5.96 -25.75
CA ASP A 140 -1.98 -5.26 -26.99
C ASP A 140 -0.89 -4.15 -26.88
N GLU A 141 -0.65 -3.42 -27.98
CA GLU A 141 0.32 -2.33 -28.05
C GLU A 141 -0.01 -1.15 -27.11
N ARG A 142 -1.26 -1.06 -26.62
CA ARG A 142 -1.74 -0.03 -25.68
C ARG A 142 -1.74 -0.53 -24.23
N PHE A 143 -1.26 -1.76 -24.03
CA PHE A 143 -1.30 -2.49 -22.76
C PHE A 143 -2.72 -2.83 -22.29
N GLU A 144 -3.70 -2.89 -23.20
CA GLU A 144 -5.03 -3.40 -22.85
C GLU A 144 -4.98 -4.93 -22.82
N PRO A 145 -5.61 -5.56 -21.81
CA PRO A 145 -5.61 -7.01 -21.70
C PRO A 145 -6.42 -7.66 -22.83
N ILE A 146 -5.84 -8.64 -23.48
CA ILE A 146 -6.55 -9.52 -24.43
C ILE A 146 -7.18 -10.63 -23.61
N CYS A 147 -8.49 -10.49 -23.35
CA CYS A 147 -9.22 -11.47 -22.54
C CYS A 147 -9.23 -12.84 -23.21
N ASN A 148 -8.92 -13.87 -22.45
CA ASN A 148 -9.07 -15.27 -22.83
C ASN A 148 -10.21 -15.93 -22.04
N ASP A 149 -10.63 -17.14 -22.45
CA ASP A 149 -11.74 -17.86 -21.84
C ASP A 149 -11.49 -18.16 -20.36
N LYS A 150 -10.24 -18.45 -19.98
CA LYS A 150 -9.82 -18.71 -18.60
C LYS A 150 -10.08 -17.49 -17.72
N PHE A 151 -9.60 -16.32 -18.13
CA PHE A 151 -9.77 -15.10 -17.37
C PHE A 151 -11.21 -14.62 -17.35
N HIS A 152 -11.93 -14.76 -18.46
CA HIS A 152 -13.35 -14.44 -18.52
C HIS A 152 -14.16 -15.30 -17.54
N LYS A 153 -13.93 -16.62 -17.53
CA LYS A 153 -14.57 -17.53 -16.58
C LYS A 153 -14.27 -17.13 -15.14
N TYR A 154 -13.00 -16.86 -14.82
CA TYR A 154 -12.59 -16.41 -13.50
C TYR A 154 -13.33 -15.12 -13.05
N LEU A 155 -13.44 -14.13 -13.95
CA LEU A 155 -14.16 -12.88 -13.63
C LEU A 155 -15.66 -13.12 -13.34
N MET A 156 -16.29 -14.08 -14.05
CA MET A 156 -17.70 -14.41 -13.84
C MET A 156 -17.97 -15.15 -12.53
N GLU A 157 -16.95 -15.75 -11.92
CA GLU A 157 -17.02 -16.45 -10.64
C GLU A 157 -16.71 -15.55 -9.44
N LEU A 158 -16.24 -14.32 -9.67
CA LEU A 158 -15.95 -13.37 -8.59
C LEU A 158 -17.22 -12.71 -8.06
N ASP A 159 -17.34 -12.60 -6.73
CA ASP A 159 -18.38 -11.80 -6.07
C ASP A 159 -18.28 -10.31 -6.45
N ASP A 160 -17.06 -9.84 -6.69
CA ASP A 160 -16.75 -8.48 -7.12
C ASP A 160 -15.77 -8.52 -8.30
N ALA A 161 -16.31 -8.56 -9.52
CA ALA A 161 -15.52 -8.59 -10.76
C ALA A 161 -14.75 -7.30 -11.04
N THR A 162 -14.87 -6.26 -10.20
CA THR A 162 -14.12 -5.01 -10.37
C THR A 162 -12.67 -5.12 -9.93
N LYS A 163 -12.31 -6.15 -9.18
CA LYS A 163 -10.98 -6.33 -8.62
C LYS A 163 -10.47 -7.77 -8.75
N VAL A 164 -9.18 -7.89 -9.00
CA VAL A 164 -8.48 -9.17 -9.08
C VAL A 164 -7.48 -9.28 -7.94
N LEU A 165 -7.74 -10.14 -6.96
CA LEU A 165 -6.97 -10.31 -5.73
C LEU A 165 -6.07 -11.55 -5.75
N HIS A 166 -6.60 -12.66 -6.26
CA HIS A 166 -5.96 -13.97 -6.22
C HIS A 166 -6.08 -14.66 -7.58
N GLY A 167 -5.25 -15.67 -7.81
CA GLY A 167 -5.39 -16.59 -8.93
C GLY A 167 -6.47 -17.65 -8.68
N GLU A 168 -6.65 -18.56 -9.64
CA GLU A 168 -7.69 -19.62 -9.61
C GLU A 168 -7.58 -20.56 -8.39
N ASN A 169 -6.38 -20.77 -7.86
CA ASN A 169 -6.14 -21.62 -6.70
C ASN A 169 -5.99 -20.81 -5.40
N ASP A 170 -6.64 -19.66 -5.34
CA ASP A 170 -6.51 -18.71 -4.23
C ASP A 170 -5.06 -18.24 -3.98
N GLU A 171 -4.20 -18.38 -5.00
CA GLU A 171 -2.82 -17.91 -4.91
C GLU A 171 -2.77 -16.38 -4.94
N PRO A 172 -2.04 -15.74 -4.00
CA PRO A 172 -1.98 -14.30 -3.97
C PRO A 172 -1.13 -13.76 -5.12
N LEU A 173 -1.59 -12.66 -5.72
CA LEU A 173 -0.83 -11.96 -6.76
C LEU A 173 0.32 -11.16 -6.15
N ASN A 174 1.50 -11.27 -6.76
CA ASN A 174 2.69 -10.52 -6.35
C ASN A 174 3.14 -9.59 -7.47
N PHE A 175 2.73 -8.34 -7.40
CA PHE A 175 3.13 -7.30 -8.36
C PHE A 175 4.45 -6.61 -8.00
N GLY A 176 5.01 -6.91 -6.82
CA GLY A 176 6.27 -6.36 -6.34
C GLY A 176 7.50 -7.05 -6.91
N ASP A 177 8.67 -6.46 -6.65
CA ASP A 177 9.98 -7.03 -6.97
C ASP A 177 10.49 -7.99 -5.87
N MET A 178 9.72 -8.16 -4.80
CA MET A 178 10.00 -9.11 -3.75
C MET A 178 9.83 -10.54 -4.28
N PRO A 179 10.77 -11.48 -4.03
CA PRO A 179 10.59 -12.89 -4.33
C PRO A 179 9.30 -13.45 -3.70
N THR A 180 8.65 -14.39 -4.40
CA THR A 180 7.33 -14.90 -3.97
C THR A 180 7.38 -15.56 -2.59
N ASP A 181 8.45 -16.28 -2.28
CA ASP A 181 8.66 -16.90 -0.96
C ASP A 181 8.75 -15.84 0.16
N GLN A 182 9.50 -14.76 -0.06
CA GLN A 182 9.58 -13.65 0.89
C GLN A 182 8.25 -12.90 1.01
N PHE A 183 7.52 -12.74 -0.09
CA PHE A 183 6.20 -12.14 -0.08
C PHE A 183 5.20 -12.97 0.75
N LEU A 184 5.20 -14.30 0.57
CA LEU A 184 4.34 -15.19 1.34
C LEU A 184 4.66 -15.15 2.84
N GLN A 185 5.95 -15.17 3.21
CA GLN A 185 6.37 -15.01 4.61
C GLN A 185 5.96 -13.66 5.22
N ALA A 186 5.98 -12.59 4.42
CA ALA A 186 5.61 -11.26 4.90
C ALA A 186 4.09 -11.07 5.10
N ARG A 187 3.26 -11.98 4.55
CA ARG A 187 1.80 -12.00 4.73
C ARG A 187 1.37 -12.68 6.03
N GLU A 188 2.16 -13.61 6.57
CA GLU A 188 1.92 -14.30 7.84
C GLU A 188 2.18 -13.39 9.06
#